data_8e9f46885585d8fa446f96ef34e5ed58
#
_entry.id   8e9f46885585d8fa446f96ef34e5ed58
#
_cell.length_a   1.000
_cell.length_b   1.000
_cell.length_c   1.000
_cell.angle_alpha   90.00
_cell.angle_beta   90.00
_cell.angle_gamma   90.00
#
_symmetry.space_group_name_H-M   'P 1'
#
loop_
_entity.id
_entity.type
_entity.pdbx_description
1 polymer ?
#
loop_
_entity_poly.entity_id
_entity_poly.type
_entity_poly.pdbx_seq_one_letter_code
_entity_poly.pdbx_strand_id
1 'polypeptide(L)'
;MRKVEKGKAYASAGVDIDLGNRVKKGLQARVRTTFGPEVLGRIGGFGGLFKADFKGIKEPVLVSSIDGVGTKLKIAIALGKHATVAQDLVNHCINDIAVTGARPLFFLDYIGAERLDPVVFDQLIFGFTKACKEGHCALIGGETAQLPDLYRSGEYDLAGCIIGVVERTRLLDGSRIVPSDLLIGLPSNGLHTNGYTLARKVLLDKMQLDLLQKVDGLAKPLGDELLRVHRNYQAVMASIPLGQIKGAAHITGGGLIDYLPRILPAACDALVNTSSWTVPPIFRLIQRGGDISREEMYQVFNMGIGMVLVVSKLHASGVLLQTKGKVIGQITAGSGKVCLG
;
A
#
# COMPACT_ATOMS: atom_id res chain seq x y z
N MET A 1 15.82 -45.40 30.05
CA MET A 1 16.28 -44.68 28.86
C MET A 1 15.10 -44.21 28.06
N ARG A 2 14.75 -42.93 28.10
CA ARG A 2 13.69 -42.33 27.24
C ARG A 2 14.21 -42.34 25.80
N LYS A 3 13.52 -43.00 24.88
CA LYS A 3 13.76 -42.88 23.43
C LYS A 3 13.63 -41.39 23.07
N VAL A 4 14.73 -40.74 22.75
CA VAL A 4 14.75 -39.41 22.12
C VAL A 4 14.15 -39.63 20.73
N GLU A 5 12.91 -39.13 20.50
CA GLU A 5 12.34 -39.11 19.17
C GLU A 5 13.26 -38.25 18.27
N LYS A 6 13.94 -38.93 17.33
CA LYS A 6 14.74 -38.26 16.31
C LYS A 6 13.81 -37.36 15.48
N GLY A 7 14.06 -36.08 15.47
CA GLY A 7 13.37 -35.12 14.56
C GLY A 7 12.79 -33.87 15.20
N LYS A 8 12.89 -33.70 16.53
CA LYS A 8 12.22 -32.55 17.22
C LYS A 8 13.16 -31.44 17.73
N ALA A 9 14.47 -31.56 17.54
CA ALA A 9 15.41 -30.57 18.08
C ALA A 9 15.16 -29.15 17.51
N TYR A 10 14.90 -29.06 16.20
CA TYR A 10 14.67 -27.78 15.55
C TYR A 10 13.27 -27.20 15.89
N ALA A 11 12.25 -28.05 16.02
CA ALA A 11 10.93 -27.63 16.48
C ALA A 11 10.94 -27.17 17.97
N SER A 12 11.75 -27.84 18.82
CA SER A 12 11.93 -27.40 20.21
C SER A 12 12.74 -26.11 20.34
N ALA A 13 13.52 -25.77 19.32
CA ALA A 13 14.19 -24.47 19.19
C ALA A 13 13.29 -23.38 18.56
N GLY A 14 11.98 -23.66 18.32
CA GLY A 14 11.02 -22.70 17.82
C GLY A 14 10.74 -22.75 16.32
N VAL A 15 11.41 -23.64 15.55
CA VAL A 15 11.25 -23.73 14.09
C VAL A 15 10.67 -25.10 13.70
N ASP A 16 9.37 -25.12 13.39
CA ASP A 16 8.66 -26.35 12.97
C ASP A 16 8.55 -26.43 11.44
N ILE A 17 9.49 -27.17 10.82
CA ILE A 17 9.53 -27.39 9.37
C ILE A 17 8.30 -28.15 8.87
N ASP A 18 7.84 -29.15 9.60
CA ASP A 18 6.69 -29.98 9.19
C ASP A 18 5.40 -29.18 9.18
N LEU A 19 5.20 -28.32 10.18
CA LEU A 19 4.10 -27.36 10.21
C LEU A 19 4.19 -26.41 9.01
N GLY A 20 5.36 -25.82 8.77
CA GLY A 20 5.60 -24.94 7.63
C GLY A 20 5.27 -25.59 6.29
N ASN A 21 5.70 -26.82 6.08
CA ASN A 21 5.41 -27.57 4.85
C ASN A 21 3.93 -27.89 4.67
N ARG A 22 3.24 -28.30 5.76
CA ARG A 22 1.79 -28.58 5.73
C ARG A 22 0.99 -27.31 5.36
N VAL A 23 1.30 -26.19 5.99
CA VAL A 23 0.64 -24.89 5.75
C VAL A 23 0.87 -24.44 4.32
N LYS A 24 2.12 -24.44 3.84
CA LYS A 24 2.46 -24.05 2.46
C LYS A 24 1.75 -24.92 1.41
N LYS A 25 1.68 -26.23 1.62
CA LYS A 25 1.01 -27.15 0.67
C LYS A 25 -0.47 -26.87 0.49
N GLY A 26 -1.20 -26.54 1.56
CA GLY A 26 -2.63 -26.24 1.53
C GLY A 26 -2.96 -24.96 0.74
N LEU A 27 -2.01 -24.03 0.58
CA LEU A 27 -2.23 -22.71 0.00
C LEU A 27 -1.89 -22.60 -1.49
N GLN A 28 -1.21 -23.58 -2.05
CA GLN A 28 -0.79 -23.58 -3.47
C GLN A 28 -1.98 -23.39 -4.43
N ALA A 29 -3.12 -24.03 -4.15
CA ALA A 29 -4.32 -23.92 -4.99
C ALA A 29 -4.85 -22.47 -4.99
N ARG A 30 -4.86 -21.79 -3.82
CA ARG A 30 -5.29 -20.40 -3.70
C ARG A 30 -4.37 -19.44 -4.44
N VAL A 31 -3.07 -19.58 -4.26
CA VAL A 31 -2.08 -18.73 -4.94
C VAL A 31 -2.16 -18.90 -6.47
N ARG A 32 -2.33 -20.11 -6.97
CA ARG A 32 -2.53 -20.37 -8.41
C ARG A 32 -3.73 -19.63 -9.02
N THR A 33 -4.72 -19.24 -8.24
CA THR A 33 -5.86 -18.45 -8.73
C THR A 33 -5.46 -17.04 -9.19
N THR A 34 -4.25 -16.58 -8.88
CA THR A 34 -3.70 -15.30 -9.34
C THR A 34 -2.93 -15.42 -10.66
N PHE A 35 -2.67 -16.66 -11.14
CA PHE A 35 -1.81 -16.92 -12.28
C PHE A 35 -2.52 -16.68 -13.60
N GLY A 36 -1.87 -15.89 -14.46
CA GLY A 36 -2.14 -15.83 -15.87
C GLY A 36 -1.25 -16.78 -16.69
N PRO A 37 -1.42 -16.82 -18.01
CA PRO A 37 -0.62 -17.66 -18.91
C PRO A 37 0.87 -17.27 -18.94
N GLU A 38 1.22 -16.12 -18.43
CA GLU A 38 2.59 -15.62 -18.33
C GLU A 38 3.40 -16.29 -17.21
N VAL A 39 2.73 -16.89 -16.21
CA VAL A 39 3.40 -17.58 -15.11
C VAL A 39 3.79 -19.00 -15.56
N LEU A 40 5.09 -19.27 -15.67
CA LEU A 40 5.63 -20.54 -16.21
C LEU A 40 6.04 -21.52 -15.11
N GLY A 41 6.16 -21.07 -13.88
CA GLY A 41 6.70 -21.83 -12.78
C GLY A 41 5.65 -22.52 -11.91
N ARG A 42 6.16 -23.27 -10.91
CA ARG A 42 5.36 -23.83 -9.81
C ARG A 42 5.71 -23.07 -8.52
N ILE A 43 4.74 -22.91 -7.64
CA ILE A 43 5.02 -22.44 -6.27
C ILE A 43 5.88 -23.47 -5.55
N GLY A 44 6.92 -22.99 -4.84
CA GLY A 44 7.89 -23.82 -4.12
C GLY A 44 9.12 -24.21 -4.95
N GLY A 45 9.30 -23.62 -6.14
CA GLY A 45 10.58 -23.61 -6.85
C GLY A 45 11.56 -22.58 -6.25
N PHE A 46 12.82 -22.59 -6.71
CA PHE A 46 13.83 -21.62 -6.27
C PHE A 46 13.54 -20.18 -6.72
N GLY A 47 12.70 -19.99 -7.73
CA GLY A 47 12.31 -18.68 -8.23
C GLY A 47 10.97 -18.70 -8.96
N GLY A 48 10.30 -17.56 -8.98
CA GLY A 48 9.11 -17.33 -9.80
C GLY A 48 9.51 -17.10 -11.26
N LEU A 49 8.88 -17.82 -12.19
CA LEU A 49 9.14 -17.67 -13.62
C LEU A 49 7.97 -16.93 -14.28
N PHE A 50 8.27 -15.80 -14.90
CA PHE A 50 7.30 -14.98 -15.60
C PHE A 50 7.75 -14.72 -17.04
N LYS A 51 6.89 -14.99 -18.01
CA LYS A 51 7.18 -14.78 -19.43
C LYS A 51 7.22 -13.29 -19.75
N ALA A 52 8.33 -12.81 -20.24
CA ALA A 52 8.53 -11.41 -20.65
C ALA A 52 8.00 -11.17 -22.07
N ASP A 53 6.71 -11.43 -22.29
CA ASP A 53 6.01 -11.17 -23.55
C ASP A 53 5.00 -10.04 -23.33
N PHE A 54 5.44 -8.80 -23.57
CA PHE A 54 4.64 -7.61 -23.28
C PHE A 54 3.96 -7.10 -24.56
N LYS A 55 2.90 -7.78 -24.97
CA LYS A 55 2.12 -7.42 -26.17
C LYS A 55 1.70 -5.95 -26.14
N GLY A 56 1.97 -5.24 -27.24
CA GLY A 56 1.63 -3.82 -27.42
C GLY A 56 2.60 -2.84 -26.74
N ILE A 57 3.70 -3.34 -26.15
CA ILE A 57 4.81 -2.54 -25.60
C ILE A 57 6.03 -2.75 -26.49
N LYS A 58 6.55 -1.67 -27.09
CA LYS A 58 7.71 -1.70 -28.01
C LYS A 58 9.03 -1.56 -27.25
N GLU A 59 9.07 -0.64 -26.28
CA GLU A 59 10.22 -0.37 -25.44
C GLU A 59 9.82 -0.57 -23.95
N PRO A 60 9.79 -1.83 -23.47
CA PRO A 60 9.35 -2.12 -22.11
C PRO A 60 10.35 -1.60 -21.06
N VAL A 61 9.84 -0.83 -20.10
CA VAL A 61 10.56 -0.44 -18.89
C VAL A 61 9.97 -1.19 -17.73
N LEU A 62 10.78 -1.97 -17.01
CA LEU A 62 10.37 -2.62 -15.77
C LEU A 62 10.42 -1.61 -14.63
N VAL A 63 9.37 -1.62 -13.82
CA VAL A 63 9.27 -0.79 -12.62
C VAL A 63 9.09 -1.71 -11.43
N SER A 64 9.84 -1.47 -10.37
CA SER A 64 9.74 -2.25 -9.13
C SER A 64 9.57 -1.32 -7.92
N SER A 65 8.83 -1.78 -6.93
CA SER A 65 8.75 -1.17 -5.61
C SER A 65 8.76 -2.28 -4.55
N ILE A 66 9.31 -1.97 -3.39
CA ILE A 66 9.28 -2.82 -2.20
C ILE A 66 8.83 -1.97 -1.02
N ASP A 67 7.91 -2.52 -0.22
CA ASP A 67 7.41 -1.82 0.97
C ASP A 67 7.01 -2.82 2.06
N GLY A 68 6.66 -2.30 3.23
CA GLY A 68 6.12 -3.02 4.36
C GLY A 68 4.76 -2.46 4.80
N VAL A 69 4.12 -3.11 5.78
CA VAL A 69 2.86 -2.62 6.35
C VAL A 69 3.12 -1.69 7.54
N GLY A 70 4.20 -1.90 8.25
CA GLY A 70 4.52 -1.16 9.46
C GLY A 70 3.60 -1.48 10.63
N THR A 71 3.46 -0.52 11.56
CA THR A 71 2.81 -0.77 12.85
C THR A 71 1.28 -0.87 12.82
N LYS A 72 0.64 -0.78 11.65
CA LYS A 72 -0.75 -1.23 11.44
C LYS A 72 -0.93 -2.70 11.79
N LEU A 73 0.12 -3.52 11.62
CA LEU A 73 0.14 -4.92 12.02
C LEU A 73 -0.27 -5.14 13.48
N LYS A 74 0.10 -4.23 14.39
CA LYS A 74 -0.29 -4.31 15.80
C LYS A 74 -1.80 -4.24 16.02
N ILE A 75 -2.52 -3.50 15.19
CA ILE A 75 -3.99 -3.43 15.23
C ILE A 75 -4.57 -4.74 14.68
N ALA A 76 -4.02 -5.27 13.59
CA ALA A 76 -4.45 -6.54 13.00
C ALA A 76 -4.27 -7.71 13.97
N ILE A 77 -3.11 -7.76 14.66
CA ILE A 77 -2.80 -8.76 15.68
C ILE A 77 -3.78 -8.67 16.86
N ALA A 78 -3.97 -7.46 17.40
CA ALA A 78 -4.88 -7.25 18.54
C ALA A 78 -6.33 -7.65 18.26
N LEU A 79 -6.78 -7.55 16.99
CA LEU A 79 -8.14 -7.89 16.58
C LEU A 79 -8.27 -9.27 15.93
N GLY A 80 -7.18 -10.00 15.71
CA GLY A 80 -7.20 -11.28 14.98
C GLY A 80 -7.65 -11.14 13.51
N LYS A 81 -7.45 -9.95 12.88
CA LYS A 81 -7.91 -9.63 11.52
C LYS A 81 -6.71 -9.39 10.59
N HIS A 82 -6.16 -10.45 10.02
CA HIS A 82 -4.89 -10.41 9.30
C HIS A 82 -5.02 -10.22 7.78
N ALA A 83 -6.17 -10.57 7.20
CA ALA A 83 -6.38 -10.48 5.75
C ALA A 83 -6.33 -9.04 5.21
N THR A 84 -6.67 -8.05 6.03
CA THR A 84 -6.68 -6.63 5.62
C THR A 84 -5.27 -6.10 5.38
N VAL A 85 -4.33 -6.42 6.26
CA VAL A 85 -2.94 -5.91 6.18
C VAL A 85 -2.15 -6.53 5.04
N ALA A 86 -2.47 -7.77 4.65
CA ALA A 86 -1.92 -8.38 3.45
C ALA A 86 -2.43 -7.68 2.17
N GLN A 87 -3.73 -7.30 2.13
CA GLN A 87 -4.27 -6.48 1.04
C GLN A 87 -3.64 -5.08 1.01
N ASP A 88 -3.42 -4.49 2.18
CA ASP A 88 -2.74 -3.19 2.29
C ASP A 88 -1.39 -3.20 1.57
N LEU A 89 -0.57 -4.21 1.83
CA LEU A 89 0.77 -4.32 1.28
C LEU A 89 0.76 -4.39 -0.25
N VAL A 90 -0.08 -5.26 -0.81
CA VAL A 90 -0.21 -5.39 -2.27
C VAL A 90 -0.70 -4.07 -2.90
N ASN A 91 -1.75 -3.47 -2.32
CA ASN A 91 -2.32 -2.23 -2.86
C ASN A 91 -1.35 -1.05 -2.74
N HIS A 92 -0.57 -0.98 -1.65
CA HIS A 92 0.48 0.02 -1.49
C HIS A 92 1.51 -0.10 -2.62
N CYS A 93 2.10 -1.28 -2.80
CA CYS A 93 3.10 -1.51 -3.84
C CYS A 93 2.54 -1.29 -5.27
N ILE A 94 1.29 -1.67 -5.53
CA ILE A 94 0.63 -1.41 -6.82
C ILE A 94 0.53 0.10 -7.07
N ASN A 95 0.13 0.89 -6.07
CA ASN A 95 0.01 2.34 -6.20
C ASN A 95 1.37 2.99 -6.48
N ASP A 96 2.45 2.50 -5.86
CA ASP A 96 3.79 3.03 -6.06
C ASP A 96 4.30 2.87 -7.49
N ILE A 97 3.99 1.76 -8.14
CA ILE A 97 4.34 1.60 -9.55
C ILE A 97 3.33 2.27 -10.49
N ALA A 98 2.06 2.38 -10.09
CA ALA A 98 1.03 3.02 -10.89
C ALA A 98 1.31 4.51 -11.13
N VAL A 99 1.92 5.22 -10.16
CA VAL A 99 2.29 6.63 -10.33
C VAL A 99 3.32 6.87 -11.42
N THR A 100 4.06 5.84 -11.84
CA THR A 100 4.96 5.88 -12.99
C THR A 100 4.28 5.53 -14.32
N GLY A 101 2.99 5.17 -14.30
CA GLY A 101 2.24 4.68 -15.45
C GLY A 101 2.38 3.17 -15.69
N ALA A 102 3.05 2.44 -14.79
CA ALA A 102 3.25 1.01 -14.94
C ALA A 102 2.00 0.20 -14.55
N ARG A 103 1.75 -0.87 -15.31
CA ARG A 103 0.80 -1.92 -14.90
C ARG A 103 1.53 -3.01 -14.12
N PRO A 104 0.90 -3.60 -13.09
CA PRO A 104 1.48 -4.72 -12.35
C PRO A 104 1.70 -5.96 -13.25
N LEU A 105 2.70 -6.74 -12.92
CA LEU A 105 2.97 -8.06 -13.51
C LEU A 105 2.88 -9.15 -12.45
N PHE A 106 3.72 -9.05 -11.43
CA PHE A 106 3.75 -10.04 -10.35
C PHE A 106 4.22 -9.43 -9.03
N PHE A 107 3.90 -10.14 -7.97
CA PHE A 107 4.20 -9.79 -6.59
C PHE A 107 4.95 -10.93 -5.91
N LEU A 108 5.87 -10.57 -5.03
CA LEU A 108 6.62 -11.44 -4.14
C LEU A 108 6.38 -10.98 -2.70
N ASP A 109 6.01 -11.90 -1.80
CA ASP A 109 5.78 -11.61 -0.39
C ASP A 109 6.91 -12.13 0.51
N TYR A 110 7.09 -11.45 1.62
CA TYR A 110 7.87 -11.92 2.76
C TYR A 110 7.02 -11.90 4.02
N ILE A 111 6.98 -13.03 4.71
CA ILE A 111 6.34 -13.17 6.01
C ILE A 111 7.39 -13.64 7.01
N GLY A 112 7.81 -12.74 7.91
CA GLY A 112 8.67 -13.07 9.05
C GLY A 112 7.83 -13.12 10.31
N ALA A 113 7.83 -14.23 11.04
CA ALA A 113 7.04 -14.40 12.25
C ALA A 113 7.86 -15.06 13.37
N GLU A 114 7.53 -14.80 14.64
CA GLU A 114 8.12 -15.55 15.76
C GLU A 114 7.88 -17.05 15.56
N ARG A 115 6.62 -17.42 15.32
CA ARG A 115 6.18 -18.78 14.98
C ARG A 115 5.07 -18.72 13.93
N LEU A 116 5.00 -19.71 13.05
CA LEU A 116 3.89 -19.84 12.12
C LEU A 116 2.61 -20.26 12.84
N ASP A 117 1.59 -19.40 12.81
CA ASP A 117 0.22 -19.74 13.14
C ASP A 117 -0.55 -20.05 11.84
N PRO A 118 -1.09 -21.27 11.67
CA PRO A 118 -1.80 -21.64 10.44
C PRO A 118 -3.01 -20.76 10.11
N VAL A 119 -3.72 -20.27 11.13
CA VAL A 119 -4.91 -19.42 10.95
C VAL A 119 -4.51 -18.02 10.49
N VAL A 120 -3.48 -17.44 11.13
CA VAL A 120 -2.92 -16.15 10.72
C VAL A 120 -2.40 -16.24 9.29
N PHE A 121 -1.61 -17.28 8.99
CA PHE A 121 -1.03 -17.48 7.68
C PHE A 121 -2.08 -17.65 6.58
N ASP A 122 -3.15 -18.44 6.82
CA ASP A 122 -4.27 -18.59 5.87
C ASP A 122 -4.95 -17.24 5.58
N GLN A 123 -5.17 -16.42 6.60
CA GLN A 123 -5.74 -15.08 6.42
C GLN A 123 -4.80 -14.16 5.61
N LEU A 124 -3.49 -14.21 5.87
CA LEU A 124 -2.51 -13.41 5.13
C LEU A 124 -2.49 -13.78 3.64
N ILE A 125 -2.40 -15.09 3.34
CA ILE A 125 -2.41 -15.54 1.94
C ILE A 125 -3.75 -15.26 1.26
N PHE A 126 -4.87 -15.35 1.98
CA PHE A 126 -6.16 -14.91 1.46
C PHE A 126 -6.12 -13.42 1.08
N GLY A 127 -5.57 -12.57 1.95
CA GLY A 127 -5.45 -11.14 1.68
C GLY A 127 -4.55 -10.84 0.47
N PHE A 128 -3.37 -11.46 0.41
CA PHE A 128 -2.45 -11.30 -0.73
C PHE A 128 -3.09 -11.74 -2.04
N THR A 129 -3.65 -12.93 -2.09
CA THR A 129 -4.26 -13.46 -3.32
C THR A 129 -5.47 -12.65 -3.77
N LYS A 130 -6.29 -12.16 -2.83
CA LYS A 130 -7.40 -11.28 -3.14
C LYS A 130 -6.93 -9.99 -3.80
N ALA A 131 -5.99 -9.28 -3.17
CA ALA A 131 -5.49 -8.00 -3.69
C ALA A 131 -4.70 -8.18 -5.00
N CYS A 132 -3.91 -9.25 -5.15
CA CYS A 132 -3.24 -9.57 -6.40
C CYS A 132 -4.21 -9.81 -7.56
N LYS A 133 -5.32 -10.53 -7.31
CA LYS A 133 -6.38 -10.74 -8.32
C LYS A 133 -7.05 -9.43 -8.71
N GLU A 134 -7.43 -8.60 -7.73
CA GLU A 134 -8.04 -7.29 -7.96
C GLU A 134 -7.09 -6.33 -8.67
N GLY A 135 -5.78 -6.44 -8.40
CA GLY A 135 -4.71 -5.66 -9.02
C GLY A 135 -4.17 -6.25 -10.33
N HIS A 136 -4.75 -7.37 -10.81
CA HIS A 136 -4.30 -8.07 -12.04
C HIS A 136 -2.80 -8.39 -12.04
N CYS A 137 -2.27 -8.86 -10.91
CA CYS A 137 -0.89 -9.34 -10.82
C CYS A 137 -0.84 -10.76 -10.21
N ALA A 138 0.20 -11.52 -10.56
CA ALA A 138 0.38 -12.87 -10.06
C ALA A 138 1.21 -12.88 -8.78
N LEU A 139 0.77 -13.58 -7.74
CA LEU A 139 1.61 -13.90 -6.58
C LEU A 139 2.47 -15.11 -6.95
N ILE A 140 3.71 -14.90 -7.42
CA ILE A 140 4.52 -15.96 -8.04
C ILE A 140 5.54 -16.60 -7.11
N GLY A 141 5.73 -16.05 -5.91
CA GLY A 141 6.69 -16.56 -4.94
C GLY A 141 6.76 -15.67 -3.73
N GLY A 142 7.62 -16.02 -2.83
CA GLY A 142 7.85 -15.29 -1.59
C GLY A 142 8.65 -16.11 -0.60
N GLU A 143 8.84 -15.59 0.60
CA GLU A 143 9.56 -16.27 1.67
C GLU A 143 8.71 -16.25 2.95
N THR A 144 8.79 -17.34 3.71
CA THR A 144 8.15 -17.46 5.01
C THR A 144 9.16 -17.97 6.03
N ALA A 145 9.53 -17.13 6.97
CA ALA A 145 10.54 -17.41 7.96
C ALA A 145 9.94 -17.47 9.38
N GLN A 146 10.33 -18.50 10.16
CA GLN A 146 10.10 -18.57 11.59
C GLN A 146 11.37 -18.06 12.29
N LEU A 147 11.26 -16.99 13.03
CA LEU A 147 12.35 -16.23 13.62
C LEU A 147 12.08 -16.01 15.12
N PRO A 148 12.19 -17.09 15.94
CA PRO A 148 12.07 -16.97 17.38
C PRO A 148 13.13 -15.98 17.89
N ASP A 149 12.83 -15.28 18.96
CA ASP A 149 13.64 -14.23 19.59
C ASP A 149 13.82 -12.93 18.77
N LEU A 150 13.57 -12.94 17.46
CA LEU A 150 13.56 -11.71 16.65
C LEU A 150 12.23 -10.96 16.76
N TYR A 151 11.13 -11.71 16.77
CA TYR A 151 9.79 -11.17 16.98
C TYR A 151 9.25 -11.62 18.34
N ARG A 152 8.42 -10.78 18.97
CA ARG A 152 7.70 -11.16 20.20
C ARG A 152 6.66 -12.23 19.88
N SER A 153 6.26 -12.98 20.90
CA SER A 153 5.25 -14.03 20.73
C SER A 153 3.97 -13.50 20.07
N GLY A 154 3.52 -14.18 19.01
CA GLY A 154 2.35 -13.82 18.20
C GLY A 154 2.57 -12.63 17.24
N GLU A 155 3.78 -12.08 17.15
CA GLU A 155 4.08 -11.00 16.22
C GLU A 155 4.70 -11.52 14.91
N TYR A 156 4.44 -10.76 13.86
CA TYR A 156 4.99 -10.98 12.53
C TYR A 156 5.23 -9.66 11.81
N ASP A 157 6.03 -9.69 10.77
CA ASP A 157 6.23 -8.60 9.82
C ASP A 157 5.96 -9.04 8.39
N LEU A 158 5.58 -8.09 7.55
CA LEU A 158 5.27 -8.29 6.16
C LEU A 158 6.05 -7.31 5.31
N ALA A 159 6.72 -7.82 4.29
CA ALA A 159 7.27 -7.02 3.21
C ALA A 159 6.83 -7.59 1.86
N GLY A 160 6.76 -6.75 0.84
CA GLY A 160 6.35 -7.19 -0.48
C GLY A 160 7.07 -6.43 -1.58
N CYS A 161 7.41 -7.12 -2.63
CA CYS A 161 8.02 -6.56 -3.82
C CYS A 161 7.09 -6.76 -5.02
N ILE A 162 6.80 -5.68 -5.72
CA ILE A 162 6.03 -5.70 -6.96
C ILE A 162 6.92 -5.39 -8.15
N ILE A 163 6.66 -6.07 -9.25
CA ILE A 163 7.25 -5.76 -10.55
C ILE A 163 6.12 -5.42 -11.50
N GLY A 164 6.29 -4.32 -12.21
CA GLY A 164 5.38 -3.86 -13.25
C GLY A 164 6.12 -3.52 -14.54
N VAL A 165 5.36 -3.15 -15.56
CA VAL A 165 5.90 -2.74 -16.86
C VAL A 165 5.16 -1.53 -17.40
N VAL A 166 5.89 -0.64 -18.04
CA VAL A 166 5.35 0.51 -18.78
C VAL A 166 6.07 0.65 -20.11
N GLU A 167 5.36 1.15 -21.15
CA GLU A 167 6.00 1.60 -22.39
C GLU A 167 6.84 2.85 -22.09
N ARG A 168 8.10 2.90 -22.55
CA ARG A 168 9.02 4.00 -22.26
C ARG A 168 8.44 5.38 -22.56
N THR A 169 7.71 5.51 -23.66
CA THR A 169 7.06 6.77 -24.08
C THR A 169 5.82 7.14 -23.25
N ARG A 170 5.39 6.28 -22.34
CA ARG A 170 4.22 6.48 -21.46
C ARG A 170 4.60 6.67 -19.99
N LEU A 171 5.91 6.73 -19.69
CA LEU A 171 6.37 7.01 -18.34
C LEU A 171 5.79 8.33 -17.82
N LEU A 172 5.30 8.30 -16.59
CA LEU A 172 4.85 9.48 -15.85
C LEU A 172 6.00 9.94 -14.94
N ASP A 173 6.86 10.79 -15.47
CA ASP A 173 8.05 11.32 -14.78
C ASP A 173 7.90 12.77 -14.31
N GLY A 174 6.73 13.38 -14.56
CA GLY A 174 6.46 14.77 -14.21
C GLY A 174 7.07 15.80 -15.16
N SER A 175 7.89 15.42 -16.12
CA SER A 175 8.61 16.36 -17.03
C SER A 175 7.70 17.27 -17.84
N ARG A 176 6.44 16.86 -18.05
CA ARG A 176 5.43 17.64 -18.80
C ARG A 176 4.60 18.57 -17.93
N ILE A 177 4.85 18.61 -16.62
CA ILE A 177 4.16 19.52 -15.69
C ILE A 177 4.61 20.95 -15.95
N VAL A 178 3.64 21.85 -16.05
CA VAL A 178 3.89 23.29 -16.29
C VAL A 178 2.99 24.14 -15.38
N PRO A 179 3.33 25.42 -15.15
CA PRO A 179 2.45 26.34 -14.45
C PRO A 179 1.05 26.38 -15.07
N SER A 180 0.05 26.53 -14.22
CA SER A 180 -1.39 26.46 -14.50
C SER A 180 -2.01 25.06 -14.65
N ASP A 181 -1.24 23.97 -14.62
CA ASP A 181 -1.80 22.63 -14.46
C ASP A 181 -2.51 22.50 -13.12
N LEU A 182 -3.50 21.60 -13.06
CA LEU A 182 -4.32 21.40 -11.87
C LEU A 182 -3.89 20.15 -11.12
N LEU A 183 -3.99 20.23 -9.80
CA LEU A 183 -3.84 19.11 -8.89
C LEU A 183 -5.21 18.49 -8.62
N ILE A 184 -5.42 17.24 -9.04
CA ILE A 184 -6.63 16.48 -8.74
C ILE A 184 -6.31 15.47 -7.64
N GLY A 185 -6.89 15.68 -6.45
CA GLY A 185 -6.78 14.77 -5.32
C GLY A 185 -7.83 13.66 -5.38
N LEU A 186 -7.37 12.41 -5.28
CA LEU A 186 -8.24 11.24 -5.14
C LEU A 186 -8.38 10.90 -3.66
N PRO A 187 -9.61 10.67 -3.17
CA PRO A 187 -9.83 10.48 -1.75
C PRO A 187 -9.20 9.19 -1.24
N SER A 188 -8.55 9.25 -0.08
CA SER A 188 -8.22 8.07 0.72
C SER A 188 -9.47 7.56 1.45
N ASN A 189 -9.39 6.32 1.94
CA ASN A 189 -10.45 5.74 2.78
C ASN A 189 -10.03 5.58 4.25
N GLY A 190 -9.06 6.36 4.70
CA GLY A 190 -8.51 6.35 6.05
C GLY A 190 -7.00 6.58 6.02
N LEU A 191 -6.32 6.11 7.06
CA LEU A 191 -4.86 6.29 7.22
C LEU A 191 -4.04 5.56 6.15
N HIS A 192 -4.62 4.57 5.48
CA HIS A 192 -3.93 3.62 4.61
C HIS A 192 -2.95 2.74 5.40
N THR A 193 -1.62 2.92 5.22
CA THR A 193 -0.58 2.13 5.90
C THR A 193 0.41 2.99 6.69
N ASN A 194 0.22 4.31 6.74
CA ASN A 194 1.19 5.24 7.31
C ASN A 194 0.67 5.99 8.53
N GLY A 195 1.59 6.44 9.39
CA GLY A 195 1.28 7.20 10.60
C GLY A 195 0.75 6.35 11.77
N TYR A 196 0.74 5.02 11.66
CA TYR A 196 0.15 4.14 12.68
C TYR A 196 0.87 4.15 14.02
N THR A 197 2.16 4.40 14.06
CA THR A 197 2.89 4.53 15.33
C THR A 197 2.35 5.71 16.14
N LEU A 198 2.19 6.87 15.51
CA LEU A 198 1.62 8.06 16.14
C LEU A 198 0.13 7.86 16.45
N ALA A 199 -0.66 7.34 15.49
CA ALA A 199 -2.10 7.10 15.68
C ALA A 199 -2.37 6.17 16.87
N ARG A 200 -1.62 5.06 17.01
CA ARG A 200 -1.74 4.14 18.14
C ARG A 200 -1.36 4.81 19.46
N LYS A 201 -0.24 5.52 19.49
CA LYS A 201 0.20 6.25 20.69
C LYS A 201 -0.84 7.27 21.16
N VAL A 202 -1.48 7.98 20.22
CA VAL A 202 -2.52 8.96 20.56
C VAL A 202 -3.81 8.25 20.99
N LEU A 203 -4.33 7.38 20.14
CA LEU A 203 -5.68 6.82 20.35
C LEU A 203 -5.74 5.79 21.47
N LEU A 204 -4.74 4.89 21.52
CA LEU A 204 -4.75 3.79 22.49
C LEU A 204 -4.02 4.14 23.78
N ASP A 205 -2.82 4.74 23.68
CA ASP A 205 -2.01 4.98 24.88
C ASP A 205 -2.41 6.28 25.60
N LYS A 206 -2.60 7.42 24.88
CA LYS A 206 -2.95 8.70 25.47
C LYS A 206 -4.43 8.86 25.76
N MET A 207 -5.29 8.55 24.79
CA MET A 207 -6.75 8.66 24.93
C MET A 207 -7.39 7.42 25.57
N GLN A 208 -6.67 6.32 25.72
CA GLN A 208 -7.15 5.06 26.32
C GLN A 208 -8.41 4.50 25.65
N LEU A 209 -8.52 4.70 24.29
CA LEU A 209 -9.66 4.19 23.54
C LEU A 209 -9.50 2.69 23.28
N ASP A 210 -10.59 1.95 23.40
CA ASP A 210 -10.64 0.53 23.02
C ASP A 210 -10.88 0.34 21.52
N LEU A 211 -10.23 -0.66 20.91
CA LEU A 211 -10.37 -0.96 19.48
C LEU A 211 -11.80 -1.39 19.07
N LEU A 212 -12.55 -1.98 19.99
CA LEU A 212 -13.94 -2.39 19.73
C LEU A 212 -14.94 -1.26 19.99
N GLN A 213 -14.48 -0.15 20.57
CA GLN A 213 -15.32 0.98 20.94
C GLN A 213 -15.83 1.71 19.69
N LYS A 214 -17.10 2.10 19.72
CA LYS A 214 -17.66 3.11 18.83
C LYS A 214 -17.24 4.49 19.33
N VAL A 215 -16.61 5.26 18.46
CA VAL A 215 -16.17 6.63 18.76
C VAL A 215 -17.04 7.60 17.95
N ASP A 216 -17.53 8.64 18.60
CA ASP A 216 -18.39 9.64 17.96
C ASP A 216 -17.70 10.27 16.73
N GLY A 217 -18.45 10.35 15.65
CA GLY A 217 -17.98 10.85 14.35
C GLY A 217 -17.29 9.78 13.48
N LEU A 218 -17.02 8.58 13.98
CA LEU A 218 -16.55 7.46 13.17
C LEU A 218 -17.71 6.57 12.72
N ALA A 219 -17.67 6.11 11.46
CA ALA A 219 -18.72 5.25 10.90
C ALA A 219 -18.66 3.81 11.41
N LYS A 220 -17.51 3.37 11.91
CA LYS A 220 -17.23 2.00 12.38
C LYS A 220 -16.56 2.04 13.75
N PRO A 221 -16.54 0.91 14.49
CA PRO A 221 -15.66 0.79 15.65
C PRO A 221 -14.22 1.17 15.32
N LEU A 222 -13.49 1.70 16.29
CA LEU A 222 -12.15 2.27 16.09
C LEU A 222 -11.21 1.32 15.34
N GLY A 223 -11.15 0.06 15.75
CA GLY A 223 -10.28 -0.92 15.13
C GLY A 223 -10.64 -1.21 13.66
N ASP A 224 -11.93 -1.27 13.33
CA ASP A 224 -12.39 -1.46 11.96
C ASP A 224 -12.12 -0.22 11.08
N GLU A 225 -12.18 0.98 11.67
CA GLU A 225 -11.78 2.21 10.99
C GLU A 225 -10.28 2.22 10.70
N LEU A 226 -9.46 1.81 11.66
CA LEU A 226 -8.01 1.70 11.52
C LEU A 226 -7.60 0.56 10.58
N LEU A 227 -8.38 -0.52 10.47
CA LEU A 227 -8.10 -1.64 9.55
C LEU A 227 -8.73 -1.46 8.16
N ARG A 228 -9.25 -0.29 7.79
CA ARG A 228 -9.68 -0.04 6.42
C ARG A 228 -8.55 -0.37 5.46
N VAL A 229 -8.85 -1.21 4.48
CA VAL A 229 -7.87 -1.62 3.47
C VAL A 229 -7.41 -0.42 2.65
N HIS A 230 -6.13 -0.30 2.44
CA HIS A 230 -5.49 0.71 1.59
C HIS A 230 -6.10 0.68 0.19
N ARG A 231 -6.60 1.82 -0.28
CA ARG A 231 -7.26 1.90 -1.58
C ARG A 231 -6.29 1.68 -2.72
N ASN A 232 -6.64 0.82 -3.65
CA ASN A 232 -5.93 0.66 -4.92
C ASN A 232 -6.44 1.69 -5.93
N TYR A 233 -5.54 2.48 -6.50
CA TYR A 233 -5.86 3.53 -7.49
C TYR A 233 -5.55 3.11 -8.93
N GLN A 234 -4.90 1.96 -9.14
CA GLN A 234 -4.43 1.52 -10.45
C GLN A 234 -5.56 1.44 -11.49
N ALA A 235 -6.69 0.84 -11.15
CA ALA A 235 -7.80 0.69 -12.09
C ALA A 235 -8.38 2.04 -12.54
N VAL A 236 -8.52 3.00 -11.60
CA VAL A 236 -9.02 4.33 -11.92
C VAL A 236 -8.00 5.14 -12.73
N MET A 237 -6.71 5.01 -12.45
CA MET A 237 -5.66 5.64 -13.26
C MET A 237 -5.60 5.07 -14.66
N ALA A 238 -5.71 3.74 -14.80
CA ALA A 238 -5.72 3.06 -16.10
C ALA A 238 -6.95 3.41 -16.96
N SER A 239 -8.06 3.86 -16.37
CA SER A 239 -9.24 4.29 -17.10
C SER A 239 -9.09 5.68 -17.73
N ILE A 240 -8.13 6.48 -17.29
CA ILE A 240 -7.89 7.82 -17.82
C ILE A 240 -7.17 7.71 -19.18
N PRO A 241 -7.65 8.41 -20.22
CA PRO A 241 -7.00 8.36 -21.53
C PRO A 241 -5.53 8.75 -21.49
N LEU A 242 -4.72 8.07 -22.29
CA LEU A 242 -3.29 8.27 -22.36
C LEU A 242 -2.94 9.74 -22.65
N GLY A 243 -1.90 10.22 -21.96
CA GLY A 243 -1.40 11.58 -22.12
C GLY A 243 -2.13 12.66 -21.32
N GLN A 244 -3.28 12.35 -20.72
CA GLN A 244 -4.03 13.33 -19.90
C GLN A 244 -3.41 13.55 -18.52
N ILE A 245 -2.77 12.53 -17.93
CA ILE A 245 -1.98 12.67 -16.71
C ILE A 245 -0.56 13.09 -17.09
N LYS A 246 -0.03 14.11 -16.45
CA LYS A 246 1.33 14.60 -16.63
C LYS A 246 2.28 14.13 -15.53
N GLY A 247 1.74 13.84 -14.35
CA GLY A 247 2.44 13.28 -13.20
C GLY A 247 1.45 12.77 -12.17
N ALA A 248 1.89 11.87 -11.31
CA ALA A 248 1.07 11.32 -10.24
C ALA A 248 1.92 11.11 -8.98
N ALA A 249 1.33 11.32 -7.79
CA ALA A 249 1.98 11.10 -6.51
C ALA A 249 1.08 10.27 -5.60
N HIS A 250 1.61 9.16 -5.10
CA HIS A 250 0.98 8.34 -4.06
C HIS A 250 1.30 8.96 -2.70
N ILE A 251 0.26 9.35 -1.95
CA ILE A 251 0.44 10.09 -0.69
C ILE A 251 0.48 9.12 0.48
N THR A 252 1.69 8.88 0.98
CA THR A 252 1.99 7.96 2.08
C THR A 252 2.63 8.69 3.27
N GLY A 253 3.60 8.08 3.98
CA GLY A 253 4.25 8.64 5.17
C GLY A 253 5.24 9.75 4.84
N GLY A 254 4.85 10.95 4.85
CA GLY A 254 5.53 12.19 4.41
C GLY A 254 4.49 13.15 3.86
N GLY A 255 3.26 12.65 3.67
CA GLY A 255 2.11 13.43 3.27
C GLY A 255 2.28 14.13 1.92
N LEU A 256 1.49 15.16 1.70
CA LEU A 256 1.56 15.97 0.48
C LEU A 256 2.91 16.71 0.37
N ILE A 257 3.50 17.05 1.51
CA ILE A 257 4.71 17.89 1.59
C ILE A 257 5.93 17.18 0.99
N ASP A 258 6.09 15.88 1.26
CA ASP A 258 7.29 15.12 0.86
C ASP A 258 7.10 14.38 -0.48
N TYR A 259 5.85 14.12 -0.89
CA TYR A 259 5.59 13.31 -2.09
C TYR A 259 5.34 14.12 -3.36
N LEU A 260 4.66 15.28 -3.27
CA LEU A 260 4.46 16.12 -4.44
C LEU A 260 5.78 16.64 -5.04
N PRO A 261 6.79 17.06 -4.25
CA PRO A 261 8.06 17.52 -4.82
C PRO A 261 8.75 16.48 -5.71
N ARG A 262 8.54 15.18 -5.47
CA ARG A 262 9.19 14.10 -6.25
C ARG A 262 8.83 14.09 -7.73
N ILE A 263 7.71 14.70 -8.09
CA ILE A 263 7.20 14.75 -9.47
C ILE A 263 7.24 16.15 -10.06
N LEU A 264 7.61 17.17 -9.29
CA LEU A 264 7.64 18.55 -9.76
C LEU A 264 8.93 18.86 -10.53
N PRO A 265 8.84 19.49 -11.70
CA PRO A 265 10.00 20.15 -12.29
C PRO A 265 10.57 21.22 -11.36
N ALA A 266 11.88 21.45 -11.40
CA ALA A 266 12.56 22.41 -10.53
C ALA A 266 12.03 23.86 -10.62
N ALA A 267 11.38 24.21 -11.73
CA ALA A 267 10.78 25.55 -11.93
C ALA A 267 9.28 25.62 -11.57
N CYS A 268 8.74 24.60 -10.91
CA CYS A 268 7.32 24.51 -10.58
C CYS A 268 7.09 24.30 -9.10
N ASP A 269 6.15 25.03 -8.51
CA ASP A 269 5.63 24.77 -7.16
C ASP A 269 4.22 24.20 -7.23
N ALA A 270 3.82 23.44 -6.20
CA ALA A 270 2.45 22.97 -6.01
C ALA A 270 1.77 23.82 -4.94
N LEU A 271 0.76 24.59 -5.34
CA LEU A 271 -0.10 25.33 -4.40
C LEU A 271 -1.33 24.48 -4.09
N VAL A 272 -1.42 23.95 -2.88
CA VAL A 272 -2.51 23.07 -2.42
C VAL A 272 -3.49 23.85 -1.54
N ASN A 273 -4.77 23.86 -1.92
CA ASN A 273 -5.86 24.41 -1.11
C ASN A 273 -6.45 23.32 -0.21
N THR A 274 -6.05 23.28 1.06
CA THR A 274 -6.49 22.26 2.03
C THR A 274 -7.97 22.39 2.43
N SER A 275 -8.65 23.49 2.10
CA SER A 275 -10.09 23.66 2.32
C SER A 275 -10.96 23.04 1.22
N SER A 276 -10.35 22.58 0.12
CA SER A 276 -11.08 22.05 -1.05
C SER A 276 -11.68 20.65 -0.82
N TRP A 277 -11.29 19.96 0.24
CA TRP A 277 -11.87 18.66 0.61
C TRP A 277 -12.19 18.57 2.11
N THR A 278 -13.04 17.62 2.46
CA THR A 278 -13.34 17.32 3.86
C THR A 278 -12.34 16.31 4.39
N VAL A 279 -11.54 16.69 5.38
CA VAL A 279 -10.63 15.78 6.09
C VAL A 279 -11.47 14.76 6.85
N PRO A 280 -11.22 13.44 6.68
CA PRO A 280 -11.95 12.39 7.39
C PRO A 280 -11.85 12.51 8.91
N PRO A 281 -12.92 12.14 9.66
CA PRO A 281 -13.00 12.36 11.10
C PRO A 281 -11.85 11.73 11.90
N ILE A 282 -11.32 10.59 11.46
CA ILE A 282 -10.22 9.90 12.16
C ILE A 282 -8.98 10.78 12.29
N PHE A 283 -8.64 11.59 11.27
CA PHE A 283 -7.49 12.49 11.35
C PHE A 283 -7.72 13.63 12.35
N ARG A 284 -8.95 14.15 12.40
CA ARG A 284 -9.31 15.19 13.40
C ARG A 284 -9.30 14.64 14.83
N LEU A 285 -9.69 13.38 15.00
CA LEU A 285 -9.62 12.68 16.29
C LEU A 285 -8.17 12.55 16.75
N ILE A 286 -7.28 12.08 15.86
CA ILE A 286 -5.84 11.96 16.15
C ILE A 286 -5.23 13.32 16.46
N GLN A 287 -5.51 14.33 15.66
CA GLN A 287 -4.99 15.67 15.83
C GLN A 287 -5.34 16.25 17.20
N ARG A 288 -6.63 16.23 17.55
CA ARG A 288 -7.12 16.77 18.84
C ARG A 288 -6.62 15.95 20.03
N GLY A 289 -6.68 14.61 19.92
CA GLY A 289 -6.21 13.72 21.02
C GLY A 289 -4.71 13.81 21.26
N GLY A 290 -3.94 14.03 20.20
CA GLY A 290 -2.48 14.18 20.27
C GLY A 290 -2.00 15.59 20.60
N ASP A 291 -2.83 16.61 20.40
CA ASP A 291 -2.44 18.02 20.35
C ASP A 291 -1.34 18.26 19.30
N ILE A 292 -1.60 17.75 18.09
CA ILE A 292 -0.64 17.74 16.98
C ILE A 292 -0.87 18.96 16.10
N SER A 293 0.21 19.65 15.72
CA SER A 293 0.12 20.82 14.83
C SER A 293 -0.46 20.42 13.46
N ARG A 294 -1.07 21.39 12.77
CA ARG A 294 -1.60 21.18 11.41
C ARG A 294 -0.49 20.72 10.46
N GLU A 295 0.65 21.35 10.53
CA GLU A 295 1.82 21.08 9.69
C GLU A 295 2.30 19.63 9.86
N GLU A 296 2.44 19.16 11.09
CA GLU A 296 2.85 17.79 11.39
C GLU A 296 1.79 16.77 10.92
N MET A 297 0.50 17.07 11.06
CA MET A 297 -0.57 16.23 10.52
C MET A 297 -0.44 16.03 9.00
N TYR A 298 -0.16 17.10 8.25
CA TYR A 298 0.04 17.03 6.79
C TYR A 298 1.38 16.43 6.36
N GLN A 299 2.34 16.32 7.28
CA GLN A 299 3.60 15.63 7.05
C GLN A 299 3.51 14.13 7.36
N VAL A 300 2.76 13.74 8.40
CA VAL A 300 2.67 12.33 8.81
C VAL A 300 1.58 11.57 8.07
N PHE A 301 0.46 12.23 7.74
CA PHE A 301 -0.74 11.59 7.22
C PHE A 301 -1.15 12.09 5.84
N ASN A 302 -1.90 11.25 5.12
CA ASN A 302 -2.49 11.61 3.83
C ASN A 302 -3.65 12.62 3.94
N MET A 303 -4.16 12.90 5.13
CA MET A 303 -5.23 13.85 5.45
C MET A 303 -6.50 13.72 4.59
N GLY A 304 -6.75 12.53 4.04
CA GLY A 304 -7.93 12.24 3.21
C GLY A 304 -7.65 12.23 1.70
N ILE A 305 -6.43 12.52 1.27
CA ILE A 305 -5.99 12.44 -0.14
C ILE A 305 -4.93 11.35 -0.25
N GLY A 306 -5.25 10.25 -0.92
CA GLY A 306 -4.30 9.14 -1.05
C GLY A 306 -3.52 9.13 -2.36
N MET A 307 -4.00 9.85 -3.39
CA MET A 307 -3.33 9.99 -4.68
C MET A 307 -3.55 11.39 -5.21
N VAL A 308 -2.54 11.99 -5.82
CA VAL A 308 -2.66 13.27 -6.54
C VAL A 308 -2.27 13.05 -7.99
N LEU A 309 -3.10 13.54 -8.91
CA LEU A 309 -2.84 13.56 -10.34
C LEU A 309 -2.61 15.00 -10.78
N VAL A 310 -1.58 15.23 -11.61
CA VAL A 310 -1.34 16.52 -12.26
C VAL A 310 -1.85 16.44 -13.69
N VAL A 311 -2.77 17.34 -14.04
CA VAL A 311 -3.44 17.35 -15.34
C VAL A 311 -3.53 18.78 -15.89
N SER A 312 -3.59 18.93 -17.22
CA SER A 312 -3.88 20.24 -17.80
C SER A 312 -5.31 20.69 -17.53
N LYS A 313 -5.56 22.00 -17.51
CA LYS A 313 -6.93 22.54 -17.38
C LYS A 313 -7.88 21.97 -18.43
N LEU A 314 -7.39 21.70 -19.63
CA LEU A 314 -8.18 21.12 -20.74
C LEU A 314 -8.74 19.74 -20.40
N HIS A 315 -7.99 18.90 -19.69
CA HIS A 315 -8.37 17.52 -19.40
C HIS A 315 -9.05 17.36 -18.03
N ALA A 316 -9.02 18.41 -17.19
CA ALA A 316 -9.45 18.32 -15.80
C ALA A 316 -10.90 17.83 -15.63
N SER A 317 -11.84 18.36 -16.41
CA SER A 317 -13.25 17.97 -16.32
C SER A 317 -13.47 16.48 -16.63
N GLY A 318 -12.80 15.95 -17.66
CA GLY A 318 -12.86 14.54 -18.02
C GLY A 318 -12.27 13.64 -16.92
N VAL A 319 -11.11 14.02 -16.38
CA VAL A 319 -10.46 13.27 -15.30
C VAL A 319 -11.29 13.29 -14.01
N LEU A 320 -11.89 14.41 -13.66
CA LEU A 320 -12.80 14.53 -12.50
C LEU A 320 -14.00 13.58 -12.61
N LEU A 321 -14.62 13.50 -13.79
CA LEU A 321 -15.76 12.59 -14.02
C LEU A 321 -15.36 11.12 -13.84
N GLN A 322 -14.19 10.72 -14.34
CA GLN A 322 -13.69 9.34 -14.27
C GLN A 322 -13.23 8.95 -12.86
N THR A 323 -12.61 9.87 -12.12
CA THR A 323 -11.93 9.54 -10.86
C THR A 323 -12.77 9.82 -9.63
N LYS A 324 -13.84 10.60 -9.73
CA LYS A 324 -14.55 11.20 -8.60
C LYS A 324 -13.62 12.00 -7.67
N GLY A 325 -12.49 12.48 -8.23
CA GLY A 325 -11.53 13.34 -7.55
C GLY A 325 -12.05 14.76 -7.33
N LYS A 326 -11.21 15.58 -6.72
CA LYS A 326 -11.46 17.01 -6.54
C LYS A 326 -10.26 17.82 -6.99
N VAL A 327 -10.47 19.01 -7.53
CA VAL A 327 -9.36 19.96 -7.70
C VAL A 327 -8.95 20.43 -6.30
N ILE A 328 -7.72 20.10 -5.93
CA ILE A 328 -7.14 20.44 -4.62
C ILE A 328 -6.06 21.51 -4.71
N GLY A 329 -5.77 22.01 -5.89
CA GLY A 329 -4.76 23.02 -6.08
C GLY A 329 -4.32 23.17 -7.53
N GLN A 330 -3.22 23.88 -7.72
CA GLN A 330 -2.64 24.13 -9.04
C GLN A 330 -1.12 24.20 -8.98
N ILE A 331 -0.50 24.03 -10.13
CA ILE A 331 0.92 24.26 -10.33
C ILE A 331 1.16 25.73 -10.63
N THR A 332 2.18 26.32 -10.01
CA THR A 332 2.65 27.68 -10.24
C THR A 332 4.11 27.68 -10.63
N ALA A 333 4.63 28.78 -11.18
CA ALA A 333 6.07 28.98 -11.30
C ALA A 333 6.70 29.01 -9.89
N GLY A 334 7.85 28.37 -9.73
CA GLY A 334 8.44 28.25 -8.41
C GLY A 334 9.81 27.59 -8.39
N SER A 335 10.07 26.79 -7.34
CA SER A 335 11.38 26.19 -7.03
C SER A 335 11.32 24.73 -6.56
N GLY A 336 10.27 24.00 -6.91
CA GLY A 336 10.06 22.59 -6.53
C GLY A 336 9.39 22.40 -5.17
N LYS A 337 8.69 23.41 -4.65
CA LYS A 337 8.11 23.39 -3.30
C LYS A 337 6.63 23.10 -3.31
N VAL A 338 6.13 22.68 -2.14
CA VAL A 338 4.69 22.54 -1.85
C VAL A 338 4.28 23.61 -0.85
N CYS A 339 3.26 24.38 -1.20
CA CYS A 339 2.65 25.39 -0.34
C CYS A 339 1.23 24.93 0.02
N LEU A 340 0.95 24.79 1.32
CA LEU A 340 -0.38 24.47 1.85
C LEU A 340 -1.11 25.76 2.23
N GLY A 341 -2.25 26.03 1.56
CA GLY A 341 -3.14 27.14 1.86
C GLY A 341 -4.39 26.72 2.64
#